data_49b48a994333235cbaadfb58d93674fa
#
_entry.id   49b48a994333235cbaadfb58d93674fa
#
_cell.length_a   1.000
_cell.length_b   1.000
_cell.length_c   1.000
_cell.angle_alpha   90.00
_cell.angle_beta   90.00
_cell.angle_gamma   90.00
#
_symmetry.space_group_name_H-M   'P 1'
#
loop_
_entity.id
_entity.type
_entity.pdbx_description
1 polymer ?
#
loop_
_entity_poly.entity_id
_entity_poly.type
_entity_poly.pdbx_seq_one_letter_code
_entity_poly.pdbx_strand_id
1 'polypeptide(L)'
;GWYGFNGAAATSVPQLGAIFTTTTIAPSVATVVCMIFTWLKYGKPDVSMCLNASLAGLVAITAPCDVTDCFGAICIGFVSGLLVCFGVWLLDYKLHVDDPVGAVAVHMMNGIWGTIAVGLFATKSAPGNDSVVGLFYGGGLKQLGIQLLGFVTVAAWTAVTITIAFVVIKKTIGLRVSEEEEIVGLDSMEHGLASAYSGFSIMDVSNTMTMDVNENTDLGTPEYAQASTAKRDAAVKVVSTVPKDATGMYKVVIIAKLSRYDHLKKAMNDLGVTGMTCTQVMGCGIQKGSGERYRGAEVDATLLPKIKVEVVVSKIPVDSVVAAAKKALYTGHIGDGKIFVYDVAKVVKIRTGEEDMEALQDVE
;
A
#
# COMPACT_ATOMS: atom_id res chain seq x y z
N GLY A 1 -3.40 5.30 23.75
CA GLY A 1 -2.09 5.48 24.40
C GLY A 1 -1.73 6.95 24.64
N TRP A 2 -2.17 7.91 23.77
CA TRP A 2 -1.72 9.32 23.82
C TRP A 2 -2.10 10.07 25.10
N TYR A 3 -3.25 9.77 25.70
CA TYR A 3 -3.61 10.36 27.00
C TYR A 3 -2.62 9.98 28.11
N GLY A 4 -2.17 8.72 28.12
CA GLY A 4 -1.12 8.29 29.05
C GLY A 4 0.23 8.95 28.75
N PHE A 5 0.57 9.09 27.47
CA PHE A 5 1.81 9.70 27.03
C PHE A 5 1.87 11.21 27.38
N ASN A 6 0.91 12.00 26.93
CA ASN A 6 0.85 13.43 27.21
C ASN A 6 0.57 13.70 28.71
N GLY A 7 -0.31 12.91 29.33
CA GLY A 7 -0.65 13.04 30.74
C GLY A 7 0.51 12.83 31.70
N ALA A 8 1.56 12.11 31.28
CA ALA A 8 2.79 11.94 32.07
C ALA A 8 3.53 13.27 32.36
N ALA A 9 3.28 14.31 31.59
CA ALA A 9 3.84 15.65 31.82
C ALA A 9 3.14 16.40 32.99
N ALA A 10 1.96 15.94 33.44
CA ALA A 10 1.18 16.63 34.43
C ALA A 10 1.81 16.54 35.85
N THR A 11 1.88 17.67 36.54
CA THR A 11 2.30 17.78 37.94
C THR A 11 1.13 18.07 38.89
N SER A 12 -0.06 18.33 38.36
CA SER A 12 -1.28 18.61 39.13
C SER A 12 -2.52 18.12 38.37
N VAL A 13 -3.64 17.91 39.14
CA VAL A 13 -4.91 17.47 38.55
C VAL A 13 -5.50 18.49 37.56
N PRO A 14 -5.48 19.82 37.80
CA PRO A 14 -5.93 20.81 36.82
C PRO A 14 -5.10 20.76 35.51
N GLN A 15 -3.79 20.60 35.62
CA GLN A 15 -2.92 20.46 34.44
C GLN A 15 -3.23 19.18 33.65
N LEU A 16 -3.45 18.05 34.34
CA LEU A 16 -3.84 16.80 33.69
C LEU A 16 -5.15 16.96 32.90
N GLY A 17 -6.16 17.63 33.51
CA GLY A 17 -7.43 17.91 32.82
C GLY A 17 -7.25 18.79 31.58
N ALA A 18 -6.39 19.81 31.65
CA ALA A 18 -6.06 20.67 30.51
C ALA A 18 -5.37 19.90 29.41
N ILE A 19 -4.36 19.07 29.75
CA ILE A 19 -3.64 18.21 28.79
C ILE A 19 -4.58 17.25 28.08
N PHE A 20 -5.51 16.62 28.80
CA PHE A 20 -6.49 15.71 28.19
C PHE A 20 -7.44 16.46 27.25
N THR A 21 -7.81 17.69 27.60
CA THR A 21 -8.67 18.53 26.76
C THR A 21 -7.95 18.91 25.45
N THR A 22 -6.74 19.43 25.53
CA THR A 22 -5.96 19.82 24.34
C THR A 22 -5.62 18.61 23.46
N THR A 23 -5.28 17.47 24.09
CA THR A 23 -5.03 16.19 23.40
C THR A 23 -6.28 15.63 22.72
N THR A 24 -7.48 15.97 23.16
CA THR A 24 -8.74 15.60 22.50
C THR A 24 -9.08 16.56 21.35
N ILE A 25 -8.94 17.87 21.58
CA ILE A 25 -9.32 18.90 20.62
C ILE A 25 -8.49 18.81 19.32
N ALA A 26 -7.17 18.80 19.41
CA ALA A 26 -6.31 18.89 18.25
C ALA A 26 -6.53 17.74 17.23
N PRO A 27 -6.54 16.45 17.61
CA PRO A 27 -6.81 15.37 16.66
C PRO A 27 -8.24 15.40 16.11
N SER A 28 -9.23 15.81 16.91
CA SER A 28 -10.62 15.94 16.45
C SER A 28 -10.74 17.00 15.37
N VAL A 29 -10.14 18.17 15.58
CA VAL A 29 -10.12 19.25 14.59
C VAL A 29 -9.35 18.81 13.33
N ALA A 30 -8.18 18.19 13.49
CA ALA A 30 -7.39 17.71 12.36
C ALA A 30 -8.17 16.70 11.48
N THR A 31 -8.89 15.78 12.11
CA THR A 31 -9.74 14.81 11.43
C THR A 31 -10.86 15.49 10.63
N VAL A 32 -11.59 16.43 11.26
CA VAL A 32 -12.68 17.16 10.61
C VAL A 32 -12.17 18.01 9.44
N VAL A 33 -11.06 18.69 9.62
CA VAL A 33 -10.42 19.51 8.56
C VAL A 33 -10.00 18.64 7.38
N CYS A 34 -9.35 17.51 7.63
CA CYS A 34 -8.97 16.57 6.60
C CYS A 34 -10.19 15.96 5.89
N MET A 35 -11.23 15.60 6.65
CA MET A 35 -12.48 15.09 6.09
C MET A 35 -13.12 16.10 5.13
N ILE A 36 -13.24 17.35 5.53
CA ILE A 36 -13.78 18.42 4.68
C ILE A 36 -12.90 18.64 3.46
N PHE A 37 -11.58 18.71 3.64
CA PHE A 37 -10.63 18.92 2.54
C PHE A 37 -10.70 17.80 1.51
N THR A 38 -10.67 16.54 1.94
CA THR A 38 -10.73 15.39 1.03
C THR A 38 -12.10 15.29 0.37
N TRP A 39 -13.19 15.60 1.08
CA TRP A 39 -14.53 15.64 0.53
C TRP A 39 -14.66 16.69 -0.59
N LEU A 40 -14.18 17.91 -0.36
CA LEU A 40 -14.22 18.97 -1.37
C LEU A 40 -13.34 18.66 -2.59
N LYS A 41 -12.19 18.02 -2.36
CA LYS A 41 -11.21 17.72 -3.42
C LYS A 41 -11.57 16.49 -4.25
N TYR A 42 -12.10 15.43 -3.61
CA TYR A 42 -12.32 14.13 -4.25
C TYR A 42 -13.81 13.74 -4.37
N GLY A 43 -14.72 14.61 -3.91
CA GLY A 43 -16.15 14.34 -3.90
C GLY A 43 -16.64 13.37 -2.83
N LYS A 44 -15.72 12.72 -2.11
CA LYS A 44 -15.98 11.81 -0.98
C LYS A 44 -14.88 11.97 0.06
N PRO A 45 -15.22 11.83 1.38
CA PRO A 45 -14.19 11.82 2.42
C PRO A 45 -13.32 10.57 2.30
N ASP A 46 -12.02 10.76 2.47
CA ASP A 46 -11.05 9.67 2.51
C ASP A 46 -10.84 9.19 3.95
N VAL A 47 -11.26 7.96 4.23
CA VAL A 47 -11.21 7.38 5.58
C VAL A 47 -9.77 7.18 6.05
N SER A 48 -8.88 6.70 5.19
CA SER A 48 -7.47 6.49 5.50
C SER A 48 -6.77 7.81 5.86
N MET A 49 -7.01 8.85 5.06
CA MET A 49 -6.49 10.19 5.33
C MET A 49 -7.06 10.79 6.62
N CYS A 50 -8.34 10.55 6.95
CA CYS A 50 -8.95 11.00 8.21
C CYS A 50 -8.31 10.33 9.42
N LEU A 51 -7.99 9.03 9.35
CA LEU A 51 -7.28 8.32 10.40
C LEU A 51 -5.84 8.85 10.57
N ASN A 52 -5.14 9.08 9.47
CA ASN A 52 -3.82 9.70 9.49
C ASN A 52 -3.87 11.13 10.07
N ALA A 53 -4.90 11.90 9.76
CA ALA A 53 -5.08 13.24 10.32
C ALA A 53 -5.34 13.24 11.84
N SER A 54 -6.07 12.23 12.33
CA SER A 54 -6.22 12.05 13.79
C SER A 54 -4.87 11.81 14.47
N LEU A 55 -4.03 10.95 13.89
CA LEU A 55 -2.67 10.71 14.38
C LEU A 55 -1.80 11.97 14.26
N ALA A 56 -1.87 12.68 13.13
CA ALA A 56 -1.12 13.91 12.89
C ALA A 56 -1.46 15.00 13.94
N GLY A 57 -2.74 15.17 14.26
CA GLY A 57 -3.18 16.08 15.31
C GLY A 57 -2.67 15.70 16.70
N LEU A 58 -2.63 14.39 17.02
CA LEU A 58 -2.03 13.88 18.26
C LEU A 58 -0.52 14.16 18.30
N VAL A 59 0.19 13.93 17.20
CA VAL A 59 1.63 14.22 17.12
C VAL A 59 1.89 15.71 17.32
N ALA A 60 1.15 16.57 16.62
CA ALA A 60 1.35 18.03 16.68
C ALA A 60 1.04 18.61 18.06
N ILE A 61 0.06 18.09 18.79
CA ILE A 61 -0.28 18.58 20.14
C ILE A 61 0.67 18.06 21.21
N THR A 62 1.46 17.04 20.93
CA THR A 62 2.32 16.37 21.93
C THR A 62 3.31 17.35 22.57
N ALA A 63 3.99 18.19 21.79
CA ALA A 63 4.94 19.14 22.34
C ALA A 63 4.27 20.31 23.09
N PRO A 64 3.15 20.92 22.62
CA PRO A 64 2.50 22.03 23.31
C PRO A 64 1.36 21.63 24.27
N CYS A 65 1.08 20.34 24.51
CA CYS A 65 -0.11 19.89 25.22
C CYS A 65 -0.29 20.47 26.65
N ASP A 66 0.81 20.77 27.33
CA ASP A 66 0.86 21.27 28.72
C ASP A 66 1.05 22.80 28.81
N VAL A 67 1.31 23.46 27.68
CA VAL A 67 1.61 24.90 27.63
C VAL A 67 0.65 25.71 26.76
N THR A 68 -0.30 25.06 26.09
CA THR A 68 -1.30 25.73 25.24
C THR A 68 -2.70 25.66 25.81
N ASP A 69 -3.59 26.55 25.33
CA ASP A 69 -5.02 26.54 25.67
C ASP A 69 -5.85 25.84 24.55
N CYS A 70 -7.18 25.82 24.76
CA CYS A 70 -8.08 25.21 23.78
C CYS A 70 -8.06 25.88 22.42
N PHE A 71 -7.89 27.21 22.36
CA PHE A 71 -7.80 27.93 21.08
C PHE A 71 -6.53 27.57 20.33
N GLY A 72 -5.39 27.52 21.01
CA GLY A 72 -4.15 27.05 20.43
C GLY A 72 -4.26 25.62 19.91
N ALA A 73 -4.89 24.71 20.67
CA ALA A 73 -5.13 23.33 20.26
C ALA A 73 -5.99 23.23 18.98
N ILE A 74 -7.03 24.08 18.83
CA ILE A 74 -7.83 24.18 17.60
C ILE A 74 -6.95 24.59 16.42
N CYS A 75 -6.16 25.67 16.58
CA CYS A 75 -5.27 26.15 15.51
C CYS A 75 -4.23 25.09 15.11
N ILE A 76 -3.64 24.40 16.10
CA ILE A 76 -2.66 23.34 15.87
C ILE A 76 -3.29 22.19 15.10
N GLY A 77 -4.46 21.74 15.50
CA GLY A 77 -5.20 20.68 14.81
C GLY A 77 -5.61 21.06 13.39
N PHE A 78 -6.05 22.32 13.20
CA PHE A 78 -6.43 22.81 11.87
C PHE A 78 -5.27 22.71 10.88
N VAL A 79 -4.10 23.21 11.25
CA VAL A 79 -2.90 23.14 10.40
C VAL A 79 -2.47 21.69 10.18
N SER A 80 -2.54 20.83 11.21
CA SER A 80 -2.18 19.42 11.11
C SER A 80 -3.04 18.67 10.09
N GLY A 81 -4.35 18.91 10.07
CA GLY A 81 -5.25 18.29 9.12
C GLY A 81 -4.95 18.63 7.65
N LEU A 82 -4.51 19.85 7.39
CA LEU A 82 -4.06 20.28 6.05
C LEU A 82 -2.64 19.78 5.74
N LEU A 83 -1.76 19.82 6.74
CA LEU A 83 -0.36 19.46 6.58
C LEU A 83 -0.17 17.98 6.24
N VAL A 84 -0.95 17.09 6.85
CA VAL A 84 -0.89 15.67 6.51
C VAL A 84 -1.35 15.39 5.08
N CYS A 85 -2.42 16.06 4.63
CA CYS A 85 -2.90 15.93 3.24
C CYS A 85 -1.86 16.44 2.24
N PHE A 86 -1.23 17.58 2.54
CA PHE A 86 -0.16 18.13 1.74
C PHE A 86 1.08 17.24 1.76
N GLY A 87 1.46 16.72 2.93
CA GLY A 87 2.65 15.89 3.11
C GLY A 87 2.57 14.59 2.32
N VAL A 88 1.46 13.87 2.40
CA VAL A 88 1.25 12.65 1.61
C VAL A 88 1.32 12.98 0.11
N TRP A 89 0.60 14.02 -0.34
CA TRP A 89 0.66 14.43 -1.74
C TRP A 89 2.08 14.82 -2.19
N LEU A 90 2.83 15.54 -1.36
CA LEU A 90 4.19 15.96 -1.68
C LEU A 90 5.15 14.78 -1.83
N LEU A 91 5.09 13.82 -0.89
CA LEU A 91 5.97 12.66 -0.87
C LEU A 91 5.65 11.72 -2.03
N ASP A 92 4.40 11.30 -2.17
CA ASP A 92 4.00 10.29 -3.15
C ASP A 92 4.04 10.83 -4.59
N TYR A 93 3.41 12.00 -4.85
CA TYR A 93 3.19 12.48 -6.22
C TYR A 93 4.24 13.46 -6.75
N LYS A 94 5.01 14.12 -5.87
CA LYS A 94 6.03 15.10 -6.30
C LYS A 94 7.45 14.63 -6.10
N LEU A 95 7.74 14.03 -4.95
CA LEU A 95 9.09 13.59 -4.61
C LEU A 95 9.31 12.11 -4.92
N HIS A 96 8.22 11.35 -5.18
CA HIS A 96 8.27 9.89 -5.41
C HIS A 96 9.04 9.15 -4.32
N VAL A 97 8.82 9.56 -3.07
CA VAL A 97 9.38 8.93 -1.87
C VAL A 97 8.33 7.97 -1.31
N ASP A 98 8.69 6.72 -1.19
CA ASP A 98 7.83 5.67 -0.67
C ASP A 98 7.55 5.90 0.83
N ASP A 99 6.31 6.27 1.15
CA ASP A 99 5.79 6.46 2.51
C ASP A 99 4.42 5.76 2.63
N PRO A 100 4.38 4.42 2.57
CA PRO A 100 3.16 3.64 2.35
C PRO A 100 2.08 3.82 3.41
N VAL A 101 2.47 4.20 4.64
CA VAL A 101 1.54 4.46 5.75
C VAL A 101 1.46 5.93 6.14
N GLY A 102 2.11 6.82 5.39
CA GLY A 102 2.15 8.25 5.69
C GLY A 102 2.97 8.61 6.94
N ALA A 103 3.95 7.77 7.32
CA ALA A 103 4.73 7.96 8.55
C ALA A 103 5.51 9.28 8.55
N VAL A 104 6.10 9.67 7.43
CA VAL A 104 6.81 10.95 7.29
C VAL A 104 5.85 12.12 7.39
N ALA A 105 4.72 12.06 6.68
CA ALA A 105 3.70 13.11 6.70
C ALA A 105 3.06 13.26 8.09
N VAL A 106 2.75 12.14 8.77
CA VAL A 106 2.12 12.14 10.09
C VAL A 106 3.11 12.51 11.19
N HIS A 107 4.27 11.84 11.27
CA HIS A 107 5.16 11.99 12.42
C HIS A 107 6.22 13.07 12.22
N MET A 108 6.97 13.06 11.12
CA MET A 108 8.02 14.05 10.92
C MET A 108 7.44 15.44 10.70
N MET A 109 6.55 15.64 9.74
CA MET A 109 6.04 16.97 9.41
C MET A 109 5.21 17.56 10.54
N ASN A 110 4.35 16.77 11.18
CA ASN A 110 3.55 17.25 12.30
C ASN A 110 4.31 17.33 13.62
N GLY A 111 5.38 16.56 13.80
CA GLY A 111 6.31 16.73 14.92
C GLY A 111 7.08 18.05 14.83
N ILE A 112 7.55 18.42 13.64
CA ILE A 112 8.15 19.74 13.38
C ILE A 112 7.12 20.85 13.67
N TRP A 113 5.92 20.70 13.15
CA TRP A 113 4.84 21.66 13.38
C TRP A 113 4.53 21.81 14.86
N GLY A 114 4.38 20.72 15.61
CA GLY A 114 4.12 20.75 17.07
C GLY A 114 5.24 21.43 17.85
N THR A 115 6.49 21.18 17.49
CA THR A 115 7.63 21.88 18.11
C THR A 115 7.59 23.39 17.86
N ILE A 116 7.31 23.80 16.62
CA ILE A 116 7.13 25.23 16.28
C ILE A 116 5.92 25.81 17.00
N ALA A 117 4.84 25.06 17.14
CA ALA A 117 3.60 25.49 17.79
C ALA A 117 3.78 25.88 19.26
N VAL A 118 4.72 25.28 19.98
CA VAL A 118 5.11 25.74 21.33
C VAL A 118 5.58 27.20 21.28
N GLY A 119 6.42 27.53 20.32
CA GLY A 119 6.91 28.90 20.13
C GLY A 119 5.85 29.91 19.71
N LEU A 120 4.74 29.45 19.16
CA LEU A 120 3.62 30.29 18.70
C LEU A 120 2.49 30.40 19.72
N PHE A 121 2.04 29.28 20.31
CA PHE A 121 0.80 29.15 21.05
C PHE A 121 0.95 28.89 22.56
N ALA A 122 2.16 28.86 23.11
CA ALA A 122 2.32 28.74 24.55
C ALA A 122 1.74 29.95 25.29
N THR A 123 1.02 29.70 26.38
CA THR A 123 0.33 30.74 27.16
C THR A 123 0.41 30.47 28.66
N LYS A 124 0.53 31.54 29.45
CA LYS A 124 0.46 31.48 30.93
C LYS A 124 -0.91 31.08 31.48
N SER A 125 -1.95 31.11 30.65
CA SER A 125 -3.29 30.64 31.06
C SER A 125 -3.39 29.11 31.11
N ALA A 126 -2.42 28.39 30.51
CA ALA A 126 -2.35 26.96 30.64
C ALA A 126 -1.90 26.56 32.04
N PRO A 127 -2.67 25.68 32.76
CA PRO A 127 -2.33 25.27 34.11
C PRO A 127 -0.94 24.63 34.19
N GLY A 128 -0.10 25.13 35.11
CA GLY A 128 1.26 24.67 35.31
C GLY A 128 2.29 25.31 34.42
N ASN A 129 1.91 26.22 33.52
CA ASN A 129 2.84 26.97 32.68
C ASN A 129 3.05 28.40 33.19
N ASP A 130 4.07 28.63 34.01
CA ASP A 130 4.40 29.94 34.54
C ASP A 130 5.38 30.77 33.72
N SER A 131 6.12 30.14 32.83
CA SER A 131 7.32 30.74 32.22
C SER A 131 7.32 30.80 30.69
N VAL A 132 6.67 29.87 30.00
CA VAL A 132 6.72 29.78 28.53
C VAL A 132 5.61 30.57 27.88
N VAL A 133 5.95 31.56 27.05
CA VAL A 133 4.97 32.39 26.33
C VAL A 133 5.34 32.44 24.85
N GLY A 134 4.41 32.06 24.00
CA GLY A 134 4.54 32.05 22.55
C GLY A 134 4.31 33.41 21.92
N LEU A 135 4.64 33.49 20.64
CA LEU A 135 4.56 34.74 19.87
C LEU A 135 3.16 35.37 19.87
N PHE A 136 2.11 34.54 19.69
CA PHE A 136 0.73 35.03 19.60
C PHE A 136 0.12 35.46 20.95
N TYR A 137 0.78 35.12 22.05
CA TYR A 137 0.40 35.52 23.41
C TYR A 137 1.35 36.59 23.99
N GLY A 138 2.13 37.24 23.15
CA GLY A 138 2.99 38.37 23.54
C GLY A 138 4.39 38.00 24.04
N GLY A 139 4.83 36.75 23.88
CA GLY A 139 6.16 36.27 24.27
C GLY A 139 7.30 36.66 23.35
N GLY A 140 6.99 37.33 22.21
CA GLY A 140 8.00 37.69 21.23
C GLY A 140 8.60 36.47 20.53
N LEU A 141 9.74 36.68 19.84
CA LEU A 141 10.38 35.66 19.03
C LEU A 141 11.33 34.74 19.80
N LYS A 142 11.57 35.01 21.11
CA LYS A 142 12.57 34.27 21.88
C LYS A 142 12.24 32.77 21.96
N GLN A 143 11.01 32.44 22.35
CA GLN A 143 10.60 31.05 22.48
C GLN A 143 10.57 30.33 21.11
N LEU A 144 10.09 30.99 20.08
CA LEU A 144 10.13 30.46 18.72
C LEU A 144 11.56 30.16 18.26
N GLY A 145 12.49 31.07 18.53
CA GLY A 145 13.91 30.85 18.22
C GLY A 145 14.52 29.65 18.95
N ILE A 146 14.15 29.45 20.24
CA ILE A 146 14.60 28.29 21.01
C ILE A 146 14.04 26.98 20.40
N GLN A 147 12.76 26.96 20.00
CA GLN A 147 12.15 25.76 19.39
C GLN A 147 12.78 25.46 18.03
N LEU A 148 13.04 26.46 17.20
CA LEU A 148 13.73 26.27 15.92
C LEU A 148 15.15 25.72 16.10
N LEU A 149 15.91 26.24 17.06
CA LEU A 149 17.25 25.76 17.37
C LEU A 149 17.20 24.30 17.84
N GLY A 150 16.28 23.97 18.76
CA GLY A 150 16.06 22.62 19.24
C GLY A 150 15.72 21.65 18.11
N PHE A 151 14.77 22.03 17.26
CA PHE A 151 14.40 21.24 16.08
C PHE A 151 15.60 20.97 15.16
N VAL A 152 16.36 22.00 14.76
CA VAL A 152 17.50 21.83 13.85
C VAL A 152 18.57 20.94 14.48
N THR A 153 18.84 21.09 15.78
CA THR A 153 19.81 20.27 16.49
C THR A 153 19.41 18.79 16.51
N VAL A 154 18.14 18.50 16.84
CA VAL A 154 17.63 17.11 16.87
C VAL A 154 17.59 16.52 15.46
N ALA A 155 17.15 17.30 14.46
CA ALA A 155 17.11 16.85 13.06
C ALA A 155 18.52 16.51 12.54
N ALA A 156 19.52 17.35 12.80
CA ALA A 156 20.90 17.09 12.40
C ALA A 156 21.46 15.84 13.09
N TRP A 157 21.26 15.72 14.39
CA TRP A 157 21.69 14.52 15.14
C TRP A 157 21.05 13.24 14.61
N THR A 158 19.72 13.26 14.42
CA THR A 158 18.97 12.10 13.91
C THR A 158 19.41 11.74 12.50
N ALA A 159 19.57 12.69 11.60
CA ALA A 159 20.01 12.45 10.24
C ALA A 159 21.37 11.74 10.19
N VAL A 160 22.34 12.20 11.00
CA VAL A 160 23.68 11.60 11.06
C VAL A 160 23.63 10.19 11.64
N THR A 161 23.01 10.03 12.81
CA THR A 161 23.02 8.75 13.53
C THR A 161 22.23 7.67 12.79
N ILE A 162 21.06 8.00 12.25
CA ILE A 162 20.24 7.04 11.49
C ILE A 162 20.88 6.69 10.15
N THR A 163 21.53 7.65 9.46
CA THR A 163 22.28 7.35 8.24
C THR A 163 23.40 6.34 8.52
N ILE A 164 24.18 6.55 9.61
CA ILE A 164 25.21 5.59 10.00
C ILE A 164 24.62 4.22 10.28
N ALA A 165 23.54 4.15 11.08
CA ALA A 165 22.87 2.89 11.42
C ALA A 165 22.40 2.15 10.16
N PHE A 166 21.70 2.83 9.23
CA PHE A 166 21.21 2.21 8.01
C PHE A 166 22.34 1.78 7.05
N VAL A 167 23.43 2.54 6.97
CA VAL A 167 24.61 2.13 6.18
C VAL A 167 25.23 0.87 6.77
N VAL A 168 25.35 0.76 8.09
CA VAL A 168 25.87 -0.44 8.76
C VAL A 168 24.97 -1.64 8.49
N ILE A 169 23.64 -1.50 8.69
CA ILE A 169 22.67 -2.56 8.42
C ILE A 169 22.73 -2.99 6.95
N LYS A 170 22.74 -2.03 6.01
CA LYS A 170 22.82 -2.31 4.58
C LYS A 170 24.05 -3.12 4.19
N LYS A 171 25.21 -2.86 4.86
CA LYS A 171 26.47 -3.53 4.55
C LYS A 171 26.65 -4.87 5.28
N THR A 172 25.87 -5.15 6.30
CA THR A 172 25.98 -6.37 7.12
C THR A 172 24.90 -7.39 6.81
N ILE A 173 23.64 -7.06 7.10
CA ILE A 173 22.49 -7.97 6.99
C ILE A 173 21.54 -7.63 5.83
N GLY A 174 21.73 -6.48 5.17
CA GLY A 174 20.82 -5.97 4.15
C GLY A 174 19.66 -5.15 4.73
N LEU A 175 19.12 -4.23 3.93
CA LEU A 175 17.96 -3.40 4.31
C LEU A 175 16.66 -3.85 3.66
N ARG A 176 16.75 -4.60 2.57
CA ARG A 176 15.59 -5.05 1.81
C ARG A 176 15.65 -6.55 1.61
N VAL A 177 14.49 -7.14 1.62
CA VAL A 177 14.27 -8.52 1.18
C VAL A 177 14.44 -8.62 -0.34
N SER A 178 14.45 -9.83 -0.87
CA SER A 178 14.49 -10.03 -2.32
C SER A 178 13.19 -9.54 -2.98
N GLU A 179 13.25 -9.19 -4.25
CA GLU A 179 12.06 -8.77 -5.01
C GLU A 179 10.96 -9.84 -5.01
N GLU A 180 11.35 -11.10 -5.04
CA GLU A 180 10.40 -12.23 -4.99
C GLU A 180 9.67 -12.30 -3.64
N GLU A 181 10.38 -12.11 -2.53
CA GLU A 181 9.78 -12.07 -1.18
C GLU A 181 8.87 -10.86 -1.01
N GLU A 182 9.24 -9.71 -1.57
CA GLU A 182 8.44 -8.49 -1.53
C GLU A 182 7.12 -8.65 -2.29
N ILE A 183 7.14 -9.31 -3.46
CA ILE A 183 5.94 -9.61 -4.27
C ILE A 183 5.06 -10.68 -3.61
N VAL A 184 5.64 -11.73 -3.04
CA VAL A 184 4.90 -12.80 -2.36
C VAL A 184 4.25 -12.31 -1.07
N GLY A 185 4.90 -11.35 -0.40
CA GLY A 185 4.49 -10.79 0.87
C GLY A 185 5.23 -11.43 2.06
N LEU A 186 5.68 -10.58 2.96
CA LEU A 186 6.49 -10.98 4.11
C LEU A 186 5.72 -11.82 5.13
N ASP A 187 4.39 -11.67 5.21
CA ASP A 187 3.56 -12.45 6.12
C ASP A 187 3.72 -13.95 5.88
N SER A 188 3.77 -14.37 4.60
CA SER A 188 3.93 -15.77 4.24
C SER A 188 5.39 -16.23 4.33
N MET A 189 6.34 -15.37 3.99
CA MET A 189 7.76 -15.74 3.90
C MET A 189 8.45 -15.74 5.28
N GLU A 190 8.19 -14.74 6.11
CA GLU A 190 8.83 -14.61 7.43
C GLU A 190 8.02 -15.28 8.55
N HIS A 191 6.69 -15.25 8.46
CA HIS A 191 5.82 -15.68 9.56
C HIS A 191 5.00 -16.95 9.23
N GLY A 192 5.02 -17.42 7.97
CA GLY A 192 4.22 -18.57 7.54
C GLY A 192 2.71 -18.32 7.59
N LEU A 193 2.28 -17.05 7.61
CA LEU A 193 0.88 -16.67 7.65
C LEU A 193 0.32 -16.55 6.22
N ALA A 194 -0.87 -17.08 5.99
CA ALA A 194 -1.49 -17.05 4.67
C ALA A 194 -1.80 -15.64 4.16
N SER A 195 -2.03 -14.68 5.01
CA SER A 195 -2.06 -13.22 4.85
C SER A 195 -2.70 -12.59 6.09
N ALA A 196 -2.13 -11.52 6.63
CA ALA A 196 -2.75 -10.73 7.71
C ALA A 196 -4.02 -9.99 7.22
N TYR A 197 -4.17 -9.85 5.91
CA TYR A 197 -5.26 -9.10 5.24
C TYR A 197 -6.08 -9.99 4.30
N SER A 198 -6.41 -11.21 4.71
CA SER A 198 -7.33 -12.07 3.97
C SER A 198 -8.70 -11.40 3.85
N GLY A 199 -8.97 -10.80 2.71
CA GLY A 199 -10.22 -10.04 2.45
C GLY A 199 -10.03 -8.72 1.71
N PHE A 200 -8.81 -8.19 1.61
CA PHE A 200 -8.51 -7.08 0.71
C PHE A 200 -8.45 -7.60 -0.73
N SER A 201 -9.37 -7.15 -1.54
CA SER A 201 -9.40 -7.49 -2.97
C SER A 201 -8.20 -6.86 -3.68
N ILE A 202 -7.67 -7.56 -4.67
CA ILE A 202 -6.60 -7.14 -5.60
C ILE A 202 -6.91 -5.80 -6.33
N MET A 203 -8.07 -5.19 -6.09
CA MET A 203 -8.49 -3.96 -6.75
C MET A 203 -7.63 -2.73 -6.43
N ASP A 204 -6.87 -2.72 -5.34
CA ASP A 204 -6.03 -1.56 -4.97
C ASP A 204 -4.63 -1.55 -5.60
N VAL A 205 -4.19 -2.64 -6.22
CA VAL A 205 -2.86 -2.71 -6.84
C VAL A 205 -2.82 -2.06 -8.23
N SER A 206 -3.97 -1.81 -8.86
CA SER A 206 -4.02 -1.28 -10.23
C SER A 206 -3.71 0.21 -10.38
N ASN A 207 -3.58 0.96 -9.27
CA ASN A 207 -3.31 2.41 -9.32
C ASN A 207 -1.86 2.81 -8.98
N THR A 208 -0.97 1.87 -8.70
CA THR A 208 0.34 2.25 -8.14
C THR A 208 1.56 1.90 -9.01
N MET A 209 1.40 1.28 -10.19
CA MET A 209 2.57 0.94 -11.00
C MET A 209 2.41 1.28 -12.49
N THR A 210 2.63 2.57 -12.83
CA THR A 210 3.34 2.89 -14.07
C THR A 210 4.83 2.93 -13.73
N MET A 211 5.47 1.79 -13.60
CA MET A 211 6.91 1.71 -13.68
C MET A 211 7.29 1.50 -15.15
N ASP A 212 8.09 2.43 -15.67
CA ASP A 212 8.82 2.27 -16.92
C ASP A 212 9.62 0.98 -16.88
N VAL A 213 9.12 -0.04 -17.56
CA VAL A 213 9.84 -1.29 -17.74
C VAL A 213 10.60 -1.18 -19.06
N ASN A 214 11.92 -1.17 -18.96
CA ASN A 214 12.83 -1.27 -20.09
C ASN A 214 12.37 -2.33 -21.11
N GLU A 215 12.32 -1.94 -22.38
CA GLU A 215 11.78 -2.66 -23.52
C GLU A 215 12.48 -3.98 -23.94
N ASN A 216 13.34 -4.59 -23.11
CA ASN A 216 14.16 -5.73 -23.53
C ASN A 216 14.25 -6.89 -22.52
N THR A 217 13.17 -7.21 -21.82
CA THR A 217 13.17 -8.41 -20.96
C THR A 217 12.40 -9.55 -21.63
N ASP A 218 13.09 -10.64 -21.89
CA ASP A 218 12.48 -11.92 -22.28
C ASP A 218 11.38 -12.27 -21.24
N LEU A 219 10.13 -12.41 -21.72
CA LEU A 219 8.92 -12.62 -20.91
C LEU A 219 8.87 -13.96 -20.15
N GLY A 220 9.96 -14.72 -20.17
CA GLY A 220 10.09 -15.97 -19.42
C GLY A 220 10.56 -15.75 -17.98
N THR A 221 10.13 -16.61 -17.06
CA THR A 221 10.71 -16.64 -15.72
C THR A 221 12.19 -17.04 -15.78
N PRO A 222 13.02 -16.66 -14.77
CA PRO A 222 14.40 -17.13 -14.69
C PRO A 222 14.52 -18.66 -14.76
N GLU A 223 13.59 -19.38 -14.17
CA GLU A 223 13.53 -20.84 -14.18
C GLU A 223 13.22 -21.40 -15.57
N TYR A 224 12.36 -20.72 -16.34
CA TYR A 224 12.10 -21.07 -17.74
C TYR A 224 13.35 -20.89 -18.60
N ALA A 225 14.09 -19.80 -18.41
CA ALA A 225 15.33 -19.54 -19.15
C ALA A 225 16.42 -20.56 -18.84
N GLN A 226 16.50 -21.05 -17.61
CA GLN A 226 17.48 -22.06 -17.15
C GLN A 226 17.07 -23.51 -17.41
N ALA A 227 15.80 -23.77 -17.76
CA ALA A 227 15.31 -25.11 -18.04
C ALA A 227 15.94 -25.69 -19.31
N SER A 228 16.19 -27.02 -19.34
CA SER A 228 16.69 -27.69 -20.53
C SER A 228 15.70 -27.55 -21.69
N THR A 229 16.21 -27.56 -22.95
CA THR A 229 15.40 -27.39 -24.15
C THR A 229 14.26 -28.41 -24.20
N ALA A 230 14.52 -29.69 -23.86
CA ALA A 230 13.49 -30.71 -23.82
C ALA A 230 12.36 -30.42 -22.82
N LYS A 231 12.68 -29.84 -21.64
CA LYS A 231 11.66 -29.42 -20.64
C LYS A 231 10.88 -28.21 -21.11
N ARG A 232 11.53 -27.24 -21.76
CA ARG A 232 10.87 -26.08 -22.37
C ARG A 232 9.92 -26.48 -23.49
N ASP A 233 10.37 -27.33 -24.41
CA ASP A 233 9.55 -27.80 -25.51
C ASP A 233 8.36 -28.62 -25.04
N ALA A 234 8.52 -29.47 -24.02
CA ALA A 234 7.43 -30.22 -23.42
C ALA A 234 6.42 -29.30 -22.69
N ALA A 235 6.90 -28.24 -22.02
CA ALA A 235 6.05 -27.30 -21.31
C ALA A 235 5.25 -26.40 -22.28
N VAL A 236 5.81 -26.03 -23.43
CA VAL A 236 5.19 -25.08 -24.38
C VAL A 236 4.50 -25.77 -25.54
N LYS A 237 4.71 -27.08 -25.75
CA LYS A 237 4.04 -27.82 -26.85
C LYS A 237 2.52 -27.77 -26.69
N VAL A 238 1.88 -27.00 -27.55
CA VAL A 238 0.43 -26.89 -27.66
C VAL A 238 -0.01 -27.77 -28.83
N VAL A 239 -0.81 -28.78 -28.56
CA VAL A 239 -1.48 -29.57 -29.61
C VAL A 239 -2.89 -28.97 -29.74
N SER A 240 -3.10 -28.16 -30.79
CA SER A 240 -4.41 -27.58 -31.06
C SER A 240 -5.34 -28.66 -31.63
N THR A 241 -6.45 -28.86 -30.94
CA THR A 241 -7.60 -29.65 -31.45
C THR A 241 -8.81 -28.72 -31.46
N VAL A 242 -8.78 -27.70 -32.35
CA VAL A 242 -9.95 -26.81 -32.53
C VAL A 242 -11.04 -27.61 -33.25
N PRO A 243 -12.27 -27.75 -32.70
CA PRO A 243 -13.38 -28.37 -33.38
C PRO A 243 -13.70 -27.67 -34.71
N LYS A 244 -14.11 -28.40 -35.73
CA LYS A 244 -14.42 -27.84 -37.06
C LYS A 244 -15.56 -26.82 -37.07
N ASP A 245 -16.39 -26.79 -36.03
CA ASP A 245 -17.57 -25.90 -35.88
C ASP A 245 -17.39 -24.84 -34.80
N ALA A 246 -16.13 -24.49 -34.47
CA ALA A 246 -15.83 -23.50 -33.44
C ALA A 246 -16.28 -22.09 -33.89
N THR A 247 -16.88 -21.32 -32.98
CA THR A 247 -17.32 -19.93 -33.21
C THR A 247 -16.19 -18.95 -33.51
N GLY A 248 -14.94 -19.36 -33.29
CA GLY A 248 -13.75 -18.50 -33.36
C GLY A 248 -13.57 -17.62 -32.13
N MET A 249 -14.44 -17.75 -31.12
CA MET A 249 -14.35 -17.08 -29.83
C MET A 249 -14.00 -18.09 -28.74
N TYR A 250 -12.96 -17.80 -27.97
CA TYR A 250 -12.50 -18.71 -26.94
C TYR A 250 -12.38 -18.03 -25.60
N LYS A 251 -12.86 -18.70 -24.54
CA LYS A 251 -12.62 -18.34 -23.15
C LYS A 251 -11.45 -19.14 -22.62
N VAL A 252 -10.38 -18.47 -22.27
CA VAL A 252 -9.20 -19.06 -21.63
C VAL A 252 -9.30 -18.81 -20.12
N VAL A 253 -9.35 -19.88 -19.34
CA VAL A 253 -9.38 -19.83 -17.88
C VAL A 253 -8.04 -20.35 -17.36
N ILE A 254 -7.34 -19.50 -16.63
CA ILE A 254 -6.00 -19.76 -16.10
C ILE A 254 -6.08 -19.78 -14.58
N ILE A 255 -5.74 -20.91 -13.96
CA ILE A 255 -5.64 -21.03 -12.49
C ILE A 255 -4.17 -21.18 -12.15
N ALA A 256 -3.60 -20.22 -11.43
CA ALA A 256 -2.17 -20.15 -11.14
C ALA A 256 -1.88 -19.72 -9.69
N LYS A 257 -0.60 -19.71 -9.31
CA LYS A 257 -0.14 -19.11 -8.06
C LYS A 257 -0.41 -17.61 -8.08
N LEU A 258 -0.88 -17.05 -6.96
CA LEU A 258 -1.13 -15.61 -6.84
C LEU A 258 0.14 -14.79 -7.08
N SER A 259 1.30 -15.25 -6.60
CA SER A 259 2.60 -14.60 -6.77
C SER A 259 3.07 -14.45 -8.23
N ARG A 260 2.44 -15.13 -9.18
CA ARG A 260 2.77 -15.03 -10.62
C ARG A 260 1.76 -14.22 -11.42
N TYR A 261 0.83 -13.56 -10.76
CA TYR A 261 -0.23 -12.79 -11.42
C TYR A 261 0.32 -11.66 -12.28
N ASP A 262 1.30 -10.89 -11.76
CA ASP A 262 1.84 -9.73 -12.48
C ASP A 262 2.59 -10.13 -13.75
N HIS A 263 3.34 -11.24 -13.72
CA HIS A 263 3.96 -11.80 -14.91
C HIS A 263 2.92 -12.21 -15.96
N LEU A 264 1.82 -12.85 -15.52
CA LEU A 264 0.73 -13.22 -16.41
C LEU A 264 0.05 -11.98 -16.99
N LYS A 265 -0.27 -10.98 -16.15
CA LYS A 265 -0.89 -9.73 -16.58
C LYS A 265 -0.06 -9.03 -17.65
N LYS A 266 1.26 -8.91 -17.42
CA LYS A 266 2.18 -8.33 -18.39
C LYS A 266 2.16 -9.11 -19.70
N ALA A 267 2.28 -10.44 -19.66
CA ALA A 267 2.29 -11.29 -20.85
C ALA A 267 0.98 -11.19 -21.66
N MET A 268 -0.17 -11.02 -20.97
CA MET A 268 -1.46 -10.82 -21.64
C MET A 268 -1.55 -9.43 -22.28
N ASN A 269 -1.11 -8.38 -21.59
CA ASN A 269 -1.09 -7.02 -22.13
C ASN A 269 -0.19 -6.93 -23.37
N ASP A 270 1.00 -7.56 -23.36
CA ASP A 270 1.93 -7.57 -24.49
C ASP A 270 1.37 -8.29 -25.72
N LEU A 271 0.41 -9.20 -25.54
CA LEU A 271 -0.36 -9.82 -26.62
C LEU A 271 -1.56 -8.98 -27.10
N GLY A 272 -1.85 -7.84 -26.45
CA GLY A 272 -3.00 -7.01 -26.78
C GLY A 272 -4.32 -7.51 -26.19
N VAL A 273 -4.29 -8.33 -25.14
CA VAL A 273 -5.50 -8.72 -24.39
C VAL A 273 -5.89 -7.55 -23.49
N THR A 274 -7.00 -6.88 -23.81
CA THR A 274 -7.46 -5.67 -23.11
C THR A 274 -8.40 -5.97 -21.93
N GLY A 275 -9.09 -7.10 -21.93
CA GLY A 275 -10.08 -7.47 -20.90
C GLY A 275 -9.71 -8.76 -20.17
N MET A 276 -9.52 -8.70 -18.85
CA MET A 276 -9.29 -9.85 -17.99
C MET A 276 -10.20 -9.79 -16.76
N THR A 277 -10.83 -10.91 -16.41
CA THR A 277 -11.55 -11.05 -15.15
C THR A 277 -10.72 -11.89 -14.18
N CYS A 278 -10.45 -11.35 -13.02
CA CYS A 278 -9.61 -12.00 -12.00
C CYS A 278 -10.45 -12.35 -10.76
N THR A 279 -10.30 -13.57 -10.28
CA THR A 279 -10.99 -14.07 -9.08
C THR A 279 -9.97 -14.80 -8.20
N GLN A 280 -9.90 -14.44 -6.94
CA GLN A 280 -9.11 -15.19 -5.98
C GLN A 280 -9.83 -16.50 -5.61
N VAL A 281 -9.13 -17.63 -5.68
CA VAL A 281 -9.70 -18.95 -5.41
C VAL A 281 -8.79 -19.74 -4.48
N MET A 282 -9.38 -20.67 -3.75
CA MET A 282 -8.63 -21.61 -2.92
C MET A 282 -8.51 -22.94 -3.67
N GLY A 283 -7.27 -23.43 -3.80
CA GLY A 283 -6.98 -24.69 -4.47
C GLY A 283 -6.59 -25.79 -3.49
N CYS A 284 -7.18 -26.99 -3.65
CA CYS A 284 -6.76 -28.21 -2.98
C CYS A 284 -6.13 -29.16 -4.01
N GLY A 285 -5.00 -29.77 -3.69
CA GLY A 285 -4.32 -30.68 -4.62
C GLY A 285 -3.13 -31.41 -3.97
N ILE A 286 -2.33 -32.08 -4.82
CA ILE A 286 -1.15 -32.84 -4.39
C ILE A 286 -0.08 -31.96 -3.71
N GLN A 287 -0.06 -30.66 -4.01
CA GLN A 287 0.77 -29.69 -3.32
C GLN A 287 0.21 -29.51 -1.90
N LYS A 288 0.85 -30.15 -0.94
CA LYS A 288 0.61 -29.86 0.47
C LYS A 288 1.18 -28.49 0.76
N GLY A 289 0.39 -27.58 1.39
CA GLY A 289 0.89 -26.33 1.91
C GLY A 289 2.05 -26.58 2.90
N SER A 290 2.95 -25.62 3.06
CA SER A 290 3.87 -25.64 4.19
C SER A 290 3.02 -25.65 5.46
N GLY A 291 3.22 -26.63 6.33
CA GLY A 291 2.43 -26.75 7.56
C GLY A 291 2.50 -25.46 8.36
N GLU A 292 1.38 -24.80 8.49
CA GLU A 292 1.24 -23.65 9.39
C GLU A 292 1.35 -24.17 10.83
N ARG A 293 2.17 -23.52 11.67
CA ARG A 293 2.23 -23.83 13.09
C ARG A 293 1.35 -22.86 13.86
N TYR A 294 0.26 -23.37 14.41
CA TYR A 294 -0.54 -22.60 15.36
C TYR A 294 -0.26 -23.10 16.78
N ARG A 295 0.27 -22.25 17.65
CA ARG A 295 0.68 -22.56 19.04
C ARG A 295 1.60 -23.80 19.14
N GLY A 296 2.50 -23.99 18.15
CA GLY A 296 3.45 -25.10 18.13
C GLY A 296 2.92 -26.42 17.53
N ALA A 297 1.64 -26.50 17.17
CA ALA A 297 1.05 -27.63 16.44
C ALA A 297 1.07 -27.37 14.94
N GLU A 298 1.49 -28.35 14.14
CA GLU A 298 1.39 -28.30 12.69
C GLU A 298 -0.10 -28.40 12.28
N VAL A 299 -0.57 -27.41 11.53
CA VAL A 299 -1.90 -27.42 10.91
C VAL A 299 -1.71 -27.77 9.43
N ASP A 300 -2.30 -28.87 8.99
CA ASP A 300 -2.30 -29.23 7.57
C ASP A 300 -3.15 -28.22 6.79
N ALA A 301 -2.49 -27.29 6.10
CA ALA A 301 -3.15 -26.35 5.17
C ALA A 301 -3.59 -27.14 3.93
N THR A 302 -4.85 -27.57 3.91
CA THR A 302 -5.43 -28.32 2.80
C THR A 302 -5.78 -27.43 1.59
N LEU A 303 -5.85 -26.11 1.78
CA LEU A 303 -6.25 -25.13 0.78
C LEU A 303 -5.13 -24.09 0.59
N LEU A 304 -4.73 -23.88 -0.67
CA LEU A 304 -3.72 -22.90 -1.04
C LEU A 304 -4.38 -21.74 -1.83
N PRO A 305 -4.01 -20.48 -1.55
CA PRO A 305 -4.49 -19.33 -2.32
C PRO A 305 -3.97 -19.40 -3.75
N LYS A 306 -4.88 -19.25 -4.71
CA LYS A 306 -4.61 -19.21 -6.13
C LYS A 306 -5.38 -18.07 -6.79
N ILE A 307 -4.97 -17.67 -7.99
CA ILE A 307 -5.74 -16.75 -8.82
C ILE A 307 -6.34 -17.50 -9.99
N LYS A 308 -7.59 -17.20 -10.31
CA LYS A 308 -8.27 -17.60 -11.53
C LYS A 308 -8.41 -16.37 -12.42
N VAL A 309 -7.78 -16.40 -13.58
CA VAL A 309 -7.85 -15.35 -14.61
C VAL A 309 -8.65 -15.89 -15.79
N GLU A 310 -9.63 -15.13 -16.23
CA GLU A 310 -10.49 -15.46 -17.35
C GLU A 310 -10.35 -14.37 -18.43
N VAL A 311 -10.05 -14.77 -19.64
CA VAL A 311 -9.97 -13.90 -20.81
C VAL A 311 -10.80 -14.49 -21.94
N VAL A 312 -11.47 -13.63 -22.73
CA VAL A 312 -12.18 -14.04 -23.94
C VAL A 312 -11.45 -13.42 -25.13
N VAL A 313 -11.06 -14.23 -26.08
CA VAL A 313 -10.30 -13.82 -27.26
C VAL A 313 -10.96 -14.30 -28.54
N SER A 314 -10.84 -13.51 -29.60
CA SER A 314 -11.34 -13.84 -30.95
C SER A 314 -10.30 -13.59 -32.02
N LYS A 315 -9.68 -12.40 -32.04
CA LYS A 315 -8.66 -12.00 -33.02
C LYS A 315 -7.26 -12.52 -32.67
N ILE A 316 -6.99 -12.65 -31.36
CA ILE A 316 -5.72 -13.18 -30.88
C ILE A 316 -5.81 -14.70 -30.91
N PRO A 317 -4.87 -15.40 -31.59
CA PRO A 317 -4.87 -16.87 -31.63
C PRO A 317 -4.79 -17.45 -30.18
N VAL A 318 -5.70 -18.34 -29.85
CA VAL A 318 -5.80 -18.94 -28.51
C VAL A 318 -4.49 -19.64 -28.13
N ASP A 319 -3.81 -20.25 -29.10
CA ASP A 319 -2.53 -20.94 -28.89
C ASP A 319 -1.42 -19.95 -28.45
N SER A 320 -1.45 -18.70 -28.95
CA SER A 320 -0.53 -17.65 -28.54
C SER A 320 -0.77 -17.24 -27.09
N VAL A 321 -2.04 -17.10 -26.67
CA VAL A 321 -2.43 -16.81 -25.29
C VAL A 321 -1.96 -17.92 -24.35
N VAL A 322 -2.21 -19.18 -24.72
CA VAL A 322 -1.79 -20.35 -23.95
C VAL A 322 -0.27 -20.43 -23.83
N ALA A 323 0.46 -20.19 -24.93
CA ALA A 323 1.92 -20.22 -24.93
C ALA A 323 2.52 -19.12 -24.03
N ALA A 324 2.00 -17.88 -24.14
CA ALA A 324 2.45 -16.76 -23.31
C ALA A 324 2.16 -17.00 -21.82
N ALA A 325 0.95 -17.48 -21.50
CA ALA A 325 0.59 -17.81 -20.13
C ALA A 325 1.49 -18.92 -19.55
N LYS A 326 1.76 -19.98 -20.31
CA LYS A 326 2.69 -21.06 -19.90
C LYS A 326 4.09 -20.51 -19.63
N LYS A 327 4.60 -19.67 -20.51
CA LYS A 327 5.92 -19.06 -20.37
C LYS A 327 6.01 -18.17 -19.12
N ALA A 328 4.99 -17.35 -18.87
CA ALA A 328 4.93 -16.41 -17.74
C ALA A 328 4.74 -17.11 -16.38
N LEU A 329 4.09 -18.27 -16.35
CA LEU A 329 3.72 -18.97 -15.11
C LEU A 329 4.64 -20.13 -14.75
N TYR A 330 5.54 -20.54 -15.67
CA TYR A 330 6.40 -21.69 -15.46
C TYR A 330 7.40 -21.47 -14.32
N THR A 331 7.42 -22.36 -13.34
CA THR A 331 8.46 -22.45 -12.29
C THR A 331 9.18 -23.80 -12.29
N GLY A 332 8.69 -24.78 -13.04
CA GLY A 332 9.24 -26.12 -13.07
C GLY A 332 8.87 -26.98 -11.87
N HIS A 333 8.02 -26.49 -11.00
CA HIS A 333 7.56 -27.17 -9.77
C HIS A 333 6.07 -27.51 -9.83
N ILE A 334 5.67 -28.52 -9.05
CA ILE A 334 4.25 -28.85 -8.86
C ILE A 334 3.50 -27.63 -8.30
N GLY A 335 2.37 -27.28 -8.93
CA GLY A 335 1.52 -26.18 -8.47
C GLY A 335 1.53 -24.94 -9.34
N ASP A 336 2.25 -24.91 -10.47
CA ASP A 336 2.28 -23.81 -11.43
C ASP A 336 0.88 -23.44 -11.96
N GLY A 337 -0.03 -24.40 -11.97
CA GLY A 337 -1.41 -24.14 -12.33
C GLY A 337 -1.90 -24.95 -13.53
N LYS A 338 -3.06 -24.56 -14.04
CA LYS A 338 -3.71 -25.20 -15.21
C LYS A 338 -4.40 -24.14 -16.06
N ILE A 339 -4.42 -24.38 -17.37
CA ILE A 339 -5.12 -23.56 -18.36
C ILE A 339 -6.22 -24.40 -18.99
N PHE A 340 -7.41 -23.84 -19.04
CA PHE A 340 -8.58 -24.45 -19.67
C PHE A 340 -9.06 -23.55 -20.79
N VAL A 341 -9.39 -24.13 -21.92
CA VAL A 341 -9.91 -23.42 -23.08
C VAL A 341 -11.31 -23.92 -23.38
N TYR A 342 -12.24 -22.98 -23.49
CA TYR A 342 -13.65 -23.27 -23.79
C TYR A 342 -14.05 -22.54 -25.07
N ASP A 343 -14.88 -23.14 -25.90
CA ASP A 343 -15.58 -22.45 -26.97
C ASP A 343 -16.70 -21.59 -26.40
N VAL A 344 -16.85 -20.35 -26.89
CA VAL A 344 -17.86 -19.39 -26.43
C VAL A 344 -18.96 -19.31 -27.46
N ALA A 345 -20.15 -19.78 -27.11
CA ALA A 345 -21.28 -19.85 -28.02
C ALA A 345 -21.83 -18.45 -28.38
N LYS A 346 -21.78 -17.48 -27.43
CA LYS A 346 -22.28 -16.13 -27.62
C LYS A 346 -21.66 -15.15 -26.61
N VAL A 347 -21.41 -13.92 -27.05
CA VAL A 347 -21.02 -12.79 -26.22
C VAL A 347 -21.96 -11.62 -26.51
N VAL A 348 -22.40 -10.91 -25.47
CA VAL A 348 -23.26 -9.71 -25.61
C VAL A 348 -22.68 -8.59 -24.76
N LYS A 349 -22.45 -7.43 -25.33
CA LYS A 349 -21.99 -6.22 -24.65
C LYS A 349 -23.16 -5.50 -23.99
N ILE A 350 -23.18 -5.43 -22.66
CA ILE A 350 -24.32 -4.91 -21.89
C ILE A 350 -24.64 -3.45 -22.26
N ARG A 351 -23.62 -2.62 -22.47
CA ARG A 351 -23.78 -1.19 -22.73
C ARG A 351 -24.43 -0.88 -24.08
N THR A 352 -24.09 -1.62 -25.11
CA THR A 352 -24.47 -1.32 -26.50
C THR A 352 -25.37 -2.35 -27.14
N GLY A 353 -25.46 -3.56 -26.56
CA GLY A 353 -26.20 -4.69 -27.14
C GLY A 353 -25.49 -5.37 -28.31
N GLU A 354 -24.27 -4.97 -28.64
CA GLU A 354 -23.43 -5.64 -29.66
C GLU A 354 -23.22 -7.10 -29.31
N GLU A 355 -23.19 -7.96 -30.32
CA GLU A 355 -23.07 -9.40 -30.15
C GLU A 355 -21.78 -9.96 -30.75
N ASP A 356 -21.30 -11.07 -30.19
CA ASP A 356 -20.20 -11.90 -30.65
C ASP A 356 -18.89 -11.12 -30.88
N MET A 357 -18.32 -11.13 -32.08
CA MET A 357 -17.03 -10.49 -32.37
C MET A 357 -17.05 -8.97 -32.19
N GLU A 358 -18.18 -8.32 -32.41
CA GLU A 358 -18.33 -6.87 -32.20
C GLU A 358 -18.36 -6.53 -30.71
N ALA A 359 -18.98 -7.40 -29.91
CA ALA A 359 -19.02 -7.25 -28.46
C ALA A 359 -17.64 -7.32 -27.78
N LEU A 360 -16.67 -7.99 -28.41
CA LEU A 360 -15.30 -8.13 -27.91
C LEU A 360 -14.35 -7.01 -28.36
N GLN A 361 -14.82 -6.06 -29.18
CA GLN A 361 -14.07 -4.90 -29.61
C GLN A 361 -14.38 -3.72 -28.67
N ASP A 362 -13.45 -3.40 -27.77
CA ASP A 362 -13.50 -2.12 -27.08
C ASP A 362 -12.89 -1.06 -27.99
N VAL A 363 -13.74 -0.41 -28.77
CA VAL A 363 -13.41 0.83 -29.48
C VAL A 363 -13.99 1.94 -28.60
N GLU A 364 -13.12 2.81 -28.04
CA GLU A 364 -13.55 4.09 -27.50
C GLU A 364 -13.99 5.04 -28.62
#